data_4fad9a5fcd9895bb73497ad30922ff9c
#
_entry.id   4fad9a5fcd9895bb73497ad30922ff9c
#
_cell.length_a   1.000
_cell.length_b   1.000
_cell.length_c   1.000
_cell.angle_alpha   90.00
_cell.angle_beta   90.00
_cell.angle_gamma   90.00
#
_symmetry.space_group_name_H-M   'P 1'
#
loop_
_entity.id
_entity.type
_entity.pdbx_description
1 polymer ?
#
loop_
_entity_poly.entity_id
_entity_poly.type
_entity_poly.pdbx_seq_one_letter_code
_entity_poly.pdbx_strand_id
1 'polypeptide(L)'
;MADLDRRPAHLRGVIFDMDGVIVDSEPLSLATIAEVVTTRGGLADPAGFGDLVGRSLDDALTLAAMRSGRELAPSDLRRAYDERYLPKLRETAVPNAGLKELITALTQARIPMALASSSTLAEIDAVVSALGLRSVLAAVASGEEVPRAKPAPDVYLLAMRRLGLGTQGVVAIEDSAPGVAAAIEAGLACVAVRTALTSGHDHAAATLTVGSLTELNLGVLDRVAGRQPSSPPG
;
A
#
# COMPACT_ATOMS: atom_id res chain seq x y z
N MET A 1 -31.15 -8.34 10.27
CA MET A 1 -30.34 -9.57 10.26
C MET A 1 -30.41 -10.13 8.85
N ALA A 2 -29.54 -9.64 7.98
CA ALA A 2 -29.56 -10.00 6.57
C ALA A 2 -28.16 -10.47 6.17
N ASP A 3 -28.11 -11.72 5.71
CA ASP A 3 -27.13 -12.27 4.75
C ASP A 3 -25.65 -12.36 5.17
N LEU A 4 -25.34 -12.75 6.41
CA LEU A 4 -23.95 -13.09 6.84
C LEU A 4 -23.50 -14.49 6.38
N ASP A 5 -24.39 -15.31 5.81
CA ASP A 5 -24.11 -16.71 5.47
C ASP A 5 -23.88 -16.99 3.98
N ARG A 6 -23.97 -15.97 3.12
CA ARG A 6 -23.80 -16.19 1.68
C ARG A 6 -22.33 -15.95 1.30
N ARG A 7 -21.62 -17.03 0.95
CA ARG A 7 -20.29 -16.89 0.33
C ARG A 7 -20.38 -15.97 -0.89
N PRO A 8 -19.44 -15.03 -1.06
CA PRO A 8 -19.37 -14.19 -2.26
C PRO A 8 -19.41 -15.03 -3.53
N ALA A 9 -20.17 -14.61 -4.54
CA ALA A 9 -20.34 -15.34 -5.78
C ALA A 9 -19.10 -15.23 -6.69
N HIS A 10 -18.48 -14.06 -6.68
CA HIS A 10 -17.35 -13.69 -7.55
C HIS A 10 -16.03 -13.53 -6.81
N LEU A 11 -16.03 -12.98 -5.59
CA LEU A 11 -14.83 -12.69 -4.83
C LEU A 11 -14.06 -13.96 -4.46
N ARG A 12 -12.80 -14.05 -4.87
CA ARG A 12 -11.90 -15.19 -4.64
C ARG A 12 -10.68 -14.84 -3.80
N GLY A 13 -10.26 -13.58 -3.77
CA GLY A 13 -9.13 -13.10 -3.00
C GLY A 13 -9.07 -11.60 -2.95
N VAL A 14 -8.35 -11.06 -1.96
CA VAL A 14 -8.08 -9.62 -1.83
C VAL A 14 -6.59 -9.42 -1.67
N ILE A 15 -6.03 -8.48 -2.43
CA ILE A 15 -4.64 -8.07 -2.31
C ILE A 15 -4.62 -6.61 -1.89
N PHE A 16 -4.09 -6.35 -0.70
CA PHE A 16 -3.95 -5.00 -0.15
C PHE A 16 -2.60 -4.41 -0.55
N ASP A 17 -2.58 -3.14 -0.94
CA ASP A 17 -1.38 -2.34 -0.76
C ASP A 17 -1.15 -2.08 0.74
N MET A 18 0.04 -1.59 1.11
CA MET A 18 0.38 -1.31 2.51
C MET A 18 0.20 0.16 2.86
N ASP A 19 0.98 1.02 2.21
CA ASP A 19 1.08 2.43 2.55
C ASP A 19 -0.15 3.18 2.03
N GLY A 20 -0.83 3.93 2.90
CA GLY A 20 -2.11 4.57 2.56
C GLY A 20 -3.33 3.65 2.61
N VAL A 21 -3.17 2.31 2.53
CA VAL A 21 -4.27 1.34 2.61
C VAL A 21 -4.33 0.66 3.97
N ILE A 22 -3.31 -0.11 4.34
CA ILE A 22 -3.25 -0.79 5.65
C ILE A 22 -2.88 0.19 6.75
N VAL A 23 -1.90 1.05 6.49
CA VAL A 23 -1.34 2.01 7.45
C VAL A 23 -1.12 3.36 6.77
N ASP A 24 -1.33 4.46 7.52
CA ASP A 24 -0.91 5.78 7.09
C ASP A 24 0.53 6.03 7.58
N SER A 25 1.50 5.59 6.78
CA SER A 25 2.92 5.64 7.10
C SER A 25 3.61 6.93 6.62
N GLU A 26 3.00 7.66 5.71
CA GLU A 26 3.58 8.82 5.03
C GLU A 26 3.94 9.96 6.00
N PRO A 27 3.08 10.36 6.97
CA PRO A 27 3.45 11.39 7.95
C PRO A 27 4.69 11.01 8.76
N LEU A 28 4.82 9.73 9.12
CA LEU A 28 5.98 9.21 9.83
C LEU A 28 7.24 9.26 8.96
N SER A 29 7.11 8.90 7.68
CA SER A 29 8.20 8.96 6.70
C SER A 29 8.73 10.39 6.56
N LEU A 30 7.85 11.35 6.29
CA LEU A 30 8.22 12.76 6.15
C LEU A 30 8.85 13.34 7.43
N ALA A 31 8.29 13.03 8.60
CA ALA A 31 8.86 13.44 9.88
C ALA A 31 10.26 12.85 10.10
N THR A 32 10.48 11.59 9.69
CA THR A 32 11.79 10.94 9.81
C THR A 32 12.81 11.55 8.84
N ILE A 33 12.41 11.87 7.60
CA ILE A 33 13.26 12.60 6.66
C ILE A 33 13.70 13.94 7.25
N ALA A 34 12.76 14.73 7.79
CA ALA A 34 13.06 16.02 8.41
C ALA A 34 14.02 15.88 9.59
N GLU A 35 13.81 14.91 10.46
CA GLU A 35 14.69 14.62 11.60
C GLU A 35 16.11 14.26 11.15
N VAL A 36 16.24 13.39 10.16
CA VAL A 36 17.53 12.95 9.64
C VAL A 36 18.30 14.11 9.03
N VAL A 37 17.65 14.99 8.28
CA VAL A 37 18.28 16.20 7.72
C VAL A 37 18.71 17.13 8.84
N THR A 38 17.83 17.42 9.82
CA THR A 38 18.09 18.34 10.92
C THR A 38 19.24 17.86 11.82
N THR A 39 19.29 16.57 12.14
CA THR A 39 20.36 15.99 12.96
C THR A 39 21.75 16.05 12.31
N ARG A 40 21.81 16.31 11.00
CA ARG A 40 23.05 16.57 10.24
C ARG A 40 23.31 18.05 9.99
N GLY A 41 22.63 18.92 10.71
CA GLY A 41 22.80 20.38 10.62
C GLY A 41 22.18 21.01 9.39
N GLY A 42 21.37 20.29 8.63
CA GLY A 42 20.57 20.82 7.55
C GLY A 42 19.29 21.49 8.07
N LEU A 43 18.71 22.33 7.23
CA LEU A 43 17.37 22.90 7.49
C LEU A 43 16.31 21.96 6.92
N ALA A 44 15.31 21.62 7.72
CA ALA A 44 14.19 20.82 7.29
C ALA A 44 12.92 21.30 8.00
N ASP A 45 11.91 21.61 7.21
CA ASP A 45 10.55 21.85 7.67
C ASP A 45 9.67 20.73 7.13
N PRO A 46 9.08 19.86 7.98
CA PRO A 46 8.19 18.80 7.52
C PRO A 46 7.01 19.33 6.70
N ALA A 47 6.51 20.55 7.02
CA ALA A 47 5.43 21.19 6.25
C ALA A 47 5.88 21.57 4.82
N GLY A 48 7.18 21.85 4.62
CA GLY A 48 7.78 22.14 3.33
C GLY A 48 8.05 20.90 2.46
N PHE A 49 7.76 19.69 2.97
CA PHE A 49 8.02 18.42 2.28
C PHE A 49 6.79 17.80 1.65
N GLY A 50 5.67 18.52 1.57
CA GLY A 50 4.44 17.98 0.99
C GLY A 50 4.57 17.48 -0.46
N ASP A 51 5.51 18.03 -1.23
CA ASP A 51 5.80 17.58 -2.59
C ASP A 51 6.73 16.35 -2.67
N LEU A 52 7.22 15.86 -1.53
CA LEU A 52 7.92 14.58 -1.43
C LEU A 52 6.96 13.39 -1.41
N VAL A 53 5.70 13.65 -1.05
CA VAL A 53 4.64 12.64 -0.98
C VAL A 53 4.45 11.94 -2.34
N GLY A 54 4.40 10.62 -2.31
CA GLY A 54 4.23 9.80 -3.51
C GLY A 54 5.49 9.65 -4.38
N ARG A 55 6.64 10.19 -3.95
CA ARG A 55 7.95 9.93 -4.58
C ARG A 55 8.58 8.65 -4.03
N SER A 56 9.56 8.12 -4.75
CA SER A 56 10.43 7.09 -4.17
C SER A 56 11.20 7.67 -2.97
N LEU A 57 11.53 6.85 -1.98
CA LEU A 57 12.30 7.31 -0.81
C LEU A 57 13.66 7.91 -1.24
N ASP A 58 14.32 7.33 -2.24
CA ASP A 58 15.62 7.82 -2.74
C ASP A 58 15.47 9.20 -3.40
N ASP A 59 14.41 9.44 -4.16
CA ASP A 59 14.12 10.76 -4.73
C ASP A 59 13.78 11.78 -3.63
N ALA A 60 12.99 11.37 -2.63
CA ALA A 60 12.62 12.21 -1.50
C ALA A 60 13.86 12.62 -0.69
N LEU A 61 14.74 11.68 -0.38
CA LEU A 61 15.99 11.95 0.34
C LEU A 61 16.95 12.82 -0.48
N THR A 62 17.04 12.57 -1.79
CA THR A 62 17.87 13.41 -2.69
C THR A 62 17.38 14.84 -2.70
N LEU A 63 16.07 15.04 -2.83
CA LEU A 63 15.47 16.37 -2.83
C LEU A 63 15.59 17.06 -1.46
N ALA A 64 15.41 16.33 -0.38
CA ALA A 64 15.62 16.81 0.98
C ALA A 64 17.08 17.24 1.22
N ALA A 65 18.04 16.45 0.73
CA ALA A 65 19.46 16.80 0.76
C ALA A 65 19.73 18.12 0.01
N MET A 66 19.23 18.26 -1.20
CA MET A 66 19.41 19.48 -2.01
C MET A 66 18.82 20.73 -1.32
N ARG A 67 17.70 20.59 -0.62
CA ARG A 67 16.99 21.69 0.08
C ARG A 67 17.57 22.01 1.45
N SER A 68 18.39 21.13 2.00
CA SER A 68 18.89 21.25 3.39
C SER A 68 19.77 22.46 3.66
N GLY A 69 20.26 23.14 2.62
CA GLY A 69 21.28 24.19 2.73
C GLY A 69 22.66 23.69 3.16
N ARG A 70 22.87 22.38 3.13
CA ARG A 70 24.12 21.69 3.46
C ARG A 70 24.50 20.70 2.38
N GLU A 71 25.76 20.36 2.28
CA GLU A 71 26.25 19.27 1.44
C GLU A 71 26.01 17.95 2.19
N LEU A 72 24.87 17.32 1.95
CA LEU A 72 24.46 16.04 2.53
C LEU A 72 24.41 14.97 1.45
N ALA A 73 25.09 13.85 1.70
CA ALA A 73 25.02 12.72 0.78
C ALA A 73 23.69 11.96 0.95
N PRO A 74 22.91 11.74 -0.12
CA PRO A 74 21.64 10.99 -0.04
C PRO A 74 21.82 9.59 0.59
N SER A 75 22.94 8.91 0.32
CA SER A 75 23.26 7.61 0.92
C SER A 75 23.42 7.65 2.45
N ASP A 76 23.94 8.75 3.00
CA ASP A 76 24.05 8.93 4.44
C ASP A 76 22.70 9.27 5.08
N LEU A 77 21.86 10.00 4.37
CA LEU A 77 20.49 10.24 4.77
C LEU A 77 19.69 8.94 4.74
N ARG A 78 19.84 8.12 3.69
CA ARG A 78 19.16 6.83 3.56
C ARG A 78 19.48 5.91 4.74
N ARG A 79 20.77 5.70 5.04
CA ARG A 79 21.17 4.87 6.19
C ARG A 79 20.58 5.37 7.50
N ALA A 80 20.63 6.67 7.75
CA ALA A 80 20.08 7.24 8.97
C ALA A 80 18.55 7.23 9.03
N TYR A 81 17.91 7.28 7.89
CA TYR A 81 16.46 7.09 7.78
C TYR A 81 16.10 5.65 8.18
N ASP A 82 16.72 4.66 7.57
CA ASP A 82 16.45 3.23 7.82
C ASP A 82 16.65 2.89 9.31
N GLU A 83 17.72 3.42 9.93
CA GLU A 83 18.00 3.23 11.36
C GLU A 83 16.91 3.79 12.29
N ARG A 84 16.18 4.84 11.88
CA ARG A 84 15.16 5.52 12.69
C ARG A 84 13.74 5.12 12.33
N TYR A 85 13.48 4.94 11.05
CA TYR A 85 12.13 4.72 10.54
C TYR A 85 11.56 3.39 10.98
N LEU A 86 12.31 2.29 10.81
CA LEU A 86 11.84 0.96 11.14
C LEU A 86 11.42 0.77 12.62
N PRO A 87 12.21 1.24 13.63
CA PRO A 87 11.77 1.17 15.02
C PRO A 87 10.49 1.97 15.26
N LYS A 88 10.41 3.19 14.71
CA LYS A 88 9.22 4.04 14.85
C LYS A 88 8.00 3.41 14.20
N LEU A 89 8.15 2.87 13.00
CA LEU A 89 7.08 2.19 12.29
C LEU A 89 6.51 1.02 13.10
N ARG A 90 7.37 0.22 13.75
CA ARG A 90 6.96 -0.86 14.65
C ARG A 90 6.18 -0.39 15.87
N GLU A 91 6.54 0.76 16.42
CA GLU A 91 5.94 1.29 17.65
C GLU A 91 4.67 2.07 17.39
N THR A 92 4.58 2.75 16.24
CA THR A 92 3.53 3.73 15.97
C THR A 92 2.57 3.36 14.86
N ALA A 93 2.75 2.22 14.19
CA ALA A 93 1.85 1.79 13.14
C ALA A 93 0.42 1.64 13.68
N VAL A 94 -0.51 2.40 13.10
CA VAL A 94 -1.93 2.37 13.42
C VAL A 94 -2.68 1.96 12.15
N PRO A 95 -3.59 0.97 12.23
CA PRO A 95 -4.34 0.54 11.06
C PRO A 95 -5.30 1.64 10.61
N ASN A 96 -5.44 1.79 9.30
CA ASN A 96 -6.45 2.68 8.74
C ASN A 96 -7.86 2.29 9.16
N ALA A 97 -8.74 3.30 9.30
CA ALA A 97 -10.12 3.10 9.70
C ALA A 97 -10.85 2.12 8.77
N GLY A 98 -11.51 1.11 9.33
CA GLY A 98 -12.23 0.06 8.60
C GLY A 98 -11.38 -1.18 8.26
N LEU A 99 -10.04 -1.13 8.42
CA LEU A 99 -9.19 -2.29 8.10
C LEU A 99 -9.54 -3.52 8.94
N LYS A 100 -9.68 -3.34 10.24
CA LYS A 100 -9.95 -4.45 11.18
C LYS A 100 -11.28 -5.14 10.88
N GLU A 101 -12.30 -4.36 10.61
CA GLU A 101 -13.64 -4.83 10.26
C GLU A 101 -13.61 -5.60 8.94
N LEU A 102 -12.91 -5.05 7.93
CA LEU A 102 -12.79 -5.66 6.61
C LEU A 102 -12.02 -6.99 6.68
N ILE A 103 -10.87 -7.03 7.37
CA ILE A 103 -10.08 -8.25 7.56
C ILE A 103 -10.90 -9.31 8.32
N THR A 104 -11.65 -8.90 9.34
CA THR A 104 -12.51 -9.82 10.10
C THR A 104 -13.56 -10.45 9.19
N ALA A 105 -14.26 -9.65 8.37
CA ALA A 105 -15.27 -10.13 7.44
C ALA A 105 -14.68 -11.08 6.39
N LEU A 106 -13.52 -10.75 5.80
CA LEU A 106 -12.81 -11.59 4.84
C LEU A 106 -12.37 -12.94 5.46
N THR A 107 -11.84 -12.88 6.69
CA THR A 107 -11.43 -14.10 7.44
C THR A 107 -12.61 -15.01 7.72
N GLN A 108 -13.75 -14.46 8.18
CA GLN A 108 -14.98 -15.23 8.43
C GLN A 108 -15.54 -15.85 7.15
N ALA A 109 -15.46 -15.14 6.03
CA ALA A 109 -15.85 -15.64 4.71
C ALA A 109 -14.83 -16.60 4.08
N ARG A 110 -13.66 -16.80 4.72
CA ARG A 110 -12.54 -17.62 4.22
C ARG A 110 -12.03 -17.14 2.86
N ILE A 111 -12.01 -15.83 2.65
CA ILE A 111 -11.40 -15.21 1.48
C ILE A 111 -9.91 -15.00 1.76
N PRO A 112 -9.00 -15.61 0.99
CA PRO A 112 -7.57 -15.43 1.18
C PRO A 112 -7.16 -13.99 0.91
N MET A 113 -6.23 -13.49 1.72
CA MET A 113 -5.70 -12.15 1.67
C MET A 113 -4.20 -12.16 1.43
N ALA A 114 -3.72 -11.24 0.64
CA ALA A 114 -2.29 -10.96 0.49
C ALA A 114 -1.98 -9.47 0.62
N LEU A 115 -0.70 -9.18 0.78
CA LEU A 115 -0.14 -7.84 0.74
C LEU A 115 0.80 -7.72 -0.47
N ALA A 116 0.72 -6.60 -1.21
CA ALA A 116 1.60 -6.26 -2.32
C ALA A 116 2.04 -4.81 -2.19
N SER A 117 3.27 -4.57 -1.73
CA SER A 117 3.79 -3.23 -1.43
C SER A 117 5.08 -2.93 -2.19
N SER A 118 5.31 -1.66 -2.48
CA SER A 118 6.62 -1.16 -2.96
C SER A 118 7.68 -1.09 -1.86
N SER A 119 7.27 -1.21 -0.60
CA SER A 119 8.14 -1.15 0.58
C SER A 119 9.06 -2.37 0.70
N THR A 120 10.13 -2.21 1.46
CA THR A 120 11.07 -3.30 1.76
C THR A 120 10.43 -4.40 2.60
N LEU A 121 11.00 -5.60 2.53
CA LEU A 121 10.55 -6.72 3.39
C LEU A 121 10.63 -6.38 4.88
N ALA A 122 11.62 -5.57 5.29
CA ALA A 122 11.78 -5.14 6.67
C ALA A 122 10.65 -4.19 7.11
N GLU A 123 10.22 -3.26 6.27
CA GLU A 123 9.09 -2.35 6.52
C GLU A 123 7.77 -3.12 6.57
N ILE A 124 7.56 -4.01 5.61
CA ILE A 124 6.38 -4.88 5.59
C ILE A 124 6.31 -5.73 6.86
N ASP A 125 7.43 -6.34 7.26
CA ASP A 125 7.50 -7.13 8.49
C ASP A 125 7.20 -6.30 9.75
N ALA A 126 7.67 -5.06 9.79
CA ALA A 126 7.40 -4.12 10.86
C ALA A 126 5.88 -3.86 11.00
N VAL A 127 5.21 -3.49 9.90
CA VAL A 127 3.76 -3.21 9.87
C VAL A 127 2.94 -4.47 10.17
N VAL A 128 3.22 -5.57 9.47
CA VAL A 128 2.48 -6.84 9.62
C VAL A 128 2.57 -7.37 11.05
N SER A 129 3.75 -7.23 11.69
CA SER A 129 3.95 -7.64 13.09
C SER A 129 3.24 -6.70 14.06
N ALA A 130 3.40 -5.38 13.90
CA ALA A 130 2.79 -4.38 14.77
C ALA A 130 1.25 -4.47 14.77
N LEU A 131 0.65 -4.73 13.62
CA LEU A 131 -0.80 -4.83 13.46
C LEU A 131 -1.35 -6.26 13.68
N GLY A 132 -0.50 -7.25 13.96
CA GLY A 132 -0.92 -8.64 14.18
C GLY A 132 -1.47 -9.34 12.94
N LEU A 133 -1.08 -8.91 11.74
CA LEU A 133 -1.64 -9.40 10.48
C LEU A 133 -1.01 -10.70 9.97
N ARG A 134 0.08 -11.17 10.60
CA ARG A 134 0.85 -12.32 10.14
C ARG A 134 0.03 -13.61 10.02
N SER A 135 -0.96 -13.80 10.90
CA SER A 135 -1.81 -15.00 10.91
C SER A 135 -2.96 -14.97 9.92
N VAL A 136 -3.29 -13.81 9.36
CA VAL A 136 -4.43 -13.62 8.45
C VAL A 136 -4.02 -13.40 6.99
N LEU A 137 -2.79 -12.94 6.74
CA LEU A 137 -2.25 -12.81 5.39
C LEU A 137 -1.69 -14.16 4.94
N ALA A 138 -2.23 -14.70 3.86
CA ALA A 138 -1.77 -15.94 3.24
C ALA A 138 -0.49 -15.73 2.44
N ALA A 139 -0.23 -14.50 1.97
CA ALA A 139 0.94 -14.16 1.18
C ALA A 139 1.34 -12.68 1.38
N VAL A 140 2.62 -12.41 1.15
CA VAL A 140 3.22 -11.08 1.11
C VAL A 140 4.11 -10.99 -0.13
N ALA A 141 4.12 -9.86 -0.82
CA ALA A 141 5.00 -9.55 -1.94
C ALA A 141 5.58 -8.14 -1.74
N SER A 142 6.91 -8.03 -1.83
CA SER A 142 7.66 -6.77 -1.74
C SER A 142 8.16 -6.31 -3.10
N GLY A 143 8.27 -5.00 -3.28
CA GLY A 143 8.94 -4.40 -4.42
C GLY A 143 10.41 -4.81 -4.57
N GLU A 144 11.08 -5.20 -3.47
CA GLU A 144 12.45 -5.71 -3.52
C GLU A 144 12.57 -7.08 -4.21
N GLU A 145 11.48 -7.82 -4.33
CA GLU A 145 11.46 -9.18 -4.86
C GLU A 145 11.12 -9.25 -6.36
N VAL A 146 10.89 -8.10 -6.97
CA VAL A 146 10.45 -8.02 -8.37
C VAL A 146 11.37 -7.10 -9.17
N PRO A 147 11.53 -7.37 -10.49
CA PRO A 147 12.44 -6.59 -11.32
C PRO A 147 11.95 -5.18 -11.61
N ARG A 148 10.63 -4.94 -11.58
CA ARG A 148 10.03 -3.63 -11.90
C ARG A 148 9.05 -3.22 -10.81
N ALA A 149 9.26 -2.01 -10.29
CA ALA A 149 8.36 -1.38 -9.32
C ALA A 149 7.04 -0.95 -9.97
N LYS A 150 6.01 -0.66 -9.13
CA LYS A 150 4.79 -0.01 -9.57
C LYS A 150 5.15 1.27 -10.36
N PRO A 151 4.56 1.55 -11.53
CA PRO A 151 3.29 1.01 -12.03
C PRO A 151 3.36 -0.34 -12.76
N ALA A 152 4.53 -1.02 -12.87
CA ALA A 152 4.57 -2.36 -13.44
C ALA A 152 3.81 -3.37 -12.58
N PRO A 153 3.18 -4.41 -13.17
CA PRO A 153 2.28 -5.32 -12.48
C PRO A 153 2.98 -6.36 -11.60
N ASP A 154 4.31 -6.38 -11.61
CA ASP A 154 5.16 -7.48 -11.15
C ASP A 154 4.88 -7.89 -9.69
N VAL A 155 4.67 -6.93 -8.79
CA VAL A 155 4.40 -7.19 -7.37
C VAL A 155 3.02 -7.83 -7.16
N TYR A 156 2.00 -7.42 -7.92
CA TYR A 156 0.67 -8.03 -7.89
C TYR A 156 0.69 -9.44 -8.47
N LEU A 157 1.41 -9.65 -9.59
CA LEU A 157 1.61 -10.97 -10.17
C LEU A 157 2.33 -11.91 -9.20
N LEU A 158 3.30 -11.41 -8.42
CA LEU A 158 3.97 -12.18 -7.37
C LEU A 158 3.00 -12.55 -6.25
N ALA A 159 2.19 -11.60 -5.76
CA ALA A 159 1.19 -11.84 -4.73
C ALA A 159 0.16 -12.90 -5.16
N MET A 160 -0.36 -12.81 -6.40
CA MET A 160 -1.28 -13.79 -6.95
C MET A 160 -0.66 -15.20 -7.04
N ARG A 161 0.58 -15.29 -7.54
CA ARG A 161 1.29 -16.59 -7.57
C ARG A 161 1.42 -17.20 -6.18
N ARG A 162 1.73 -16.40 -5.15
CA ARG A 162 1.84 -16.86 -3.77
C ARG A 162 0.51 -17.26 -3.15
N LEU A 163 -0.58 -16.59 -3.57
CA LEU A 163 -1.94 -17.00 -3.19
C LEU A 163 -2.42 -18.27 -3.92
N GLY A 164 -1.76 -18.65 -5.01
CA GLY A 164 -2.23 -19.75 -5.87
C GLY A 164 -3.52 -19.40 -6.63
N LEU A 165 -3.76 -18.10 -6.89
CA LEU A 165 -4.95 -17.61 -7.58
C LEU A 165 -4.60 -17.03 -8.95
N GLY A 166 -5.54 -17.17 -9.89
CA GLY A 166 -5.56 -16.39 -11.13
C GLY A 166 -6.17 -15.01 -10.90
N THR A 167 -6.33 -14.22 -11.98
CA THR A 167 -6.89 -12.87 -11.90
C THR A 167 -8.38 -12.85 -11.54
N GLN A 168 -9.13 -13.86 -11.96
CA GLN A 168 -10.59 -13.96 -11.83
C GLN A 168 -11.05 -13.91 -10.37
N GLY A 169 -11.82 -12.87 -10.03
CA GLY A 169 -12.39 -12.70 -8.71
C GLY A 169 -11.39 -12.17 -7.66
N VAL A 170 -10.17 -11.79 -8.04
CA VAL A 170 -9.21 -11.15 -7.14
C VAL A 170 -9.37 -9.63 -7.26
N VAL A 171 -9.47 -8.97 -6.11
CA VAL A 171 -9.61 -7.51 -6.00
C VAL A 171 -8.36 -6.94 -5.34
N ALA A 172 -7.73 -5.95 -5.99
CA ALA A 172 -6.70 -5.13 -5.38
C ALA A 172 -7.34 -3.94 -4.65
N ILE A 173 -6.76 -3.55 -3.51
CA ILE A 173 -7.12 -2.32 -2.78
C ILE A 173 -5.87 -1.45 -2.72
N GLU A 174 -5.96 -0.24 -3.23
CA GLU A 174 -4.86 0.68 -3.49
C GLU A 174 -5.23 2.12 -3.13
N ASP A 175 -4.23 3.00 -2.98
CA ASP A 175 -4.47 4.43 -2.79
C ASP A 175 -3.77 5.31 -3.83
N SER A 176 -2.77 4.79 -4.52
CA SER A 176 -1.89 5.54 -5.41
C SER A 176 -2.17 5.29 -6.90
N ALA A 177 -1.96 6.31 -7.75
CA ALA A 177 -2.11 6.16 -9.20
C ALA A 177 -1.17 5.10 -9.79
N PRO A 178 0.13 5.03 -9.40
CA PRO A 178 1.01 3.95 -9.87
C PRO A 178 0.55 2.56 -9.43
N GLY A 179 0.01 2.43 -8.21
CA GLY A 179 -0.49 1.17 -7.71
C GLY A 179 -1.77 0.72 -8.39
N VAL A 180 -2.72 1.63 -8.64
CA VAL A 180 -3.92 1.35 -9.44
C VAL A 180 -3.53 0.88 -10.84
N ALA A 181 -2.58 1.58 -11.50
CA ALA A 181 -2.09 1.17 -12.82
C ALA A 181 -1.48 -0.25 -12.78
N ALA A 182 -0.65 -0.54 -11.77
CA ALA A 182 -0.04 -1.86 -11.59
C ALA A 182 -1.08 -2.98 -11.39
N ALA A 183 -2.12 -2.73 -10.58
CA ALA A 183 -3.19 -3.68 -10.33
C ALA A 183 -4.00 -3.97 -11.62
N ILE A 184 -4.34 -2.92 -12.38
CA ILE A 184 -5.07 -3.05 -13.65
C ILE A 184 -4.21 -3.77 -14.69
N GLU A 185 -2.91 -3.44 -14.82
CA GLU A 185 -2.00 -4.13 -15.74
C GLU A 185 -1.80 -5.60 -15.35
N ALA A 186 -1.89 -5.94 -14.05
CA ALA A 186 -1.93 -7.32 -13.58
C ALA A 186 -3.24 -8.06 -13.90
N GLY A 187 -4.24 -7.39 -14.46
CA GLY A 187 -5.56 -7.94 -14.80
C GLY A 187 -6.51 -8.04 -13.60
N LEU A 188 -6.28 -7.27 -12.54
CA LEU A 188 -7.13 -7.26 -11.35
C LEU A 188 -8.21 -6.18 -11.43
N ALA A 189 -9.38 -6.46 -10.83
CA ALA A 189 -10.28 -5.39 -10.45
C ALA A 189 -9.64 -4.60 -9.28
N CYS A 190 -9.73 -3.27 -9.31
CA CYS A 190 -9.08 -2.41 -8.33
C CYS A 190 -10.07 -1.48 -7.65
N VAL A 191 -10.03 -1.44 -6.32
CA VAL A 191 -10.64 -0.40 -5.50
C VAL A 191 -9.58 0.61 -5.13
N ALA A 192 -9.77 1.87 -5.51
CA ALA A 192 -8.94 2.97 -5.07
C ALA A 192 -9.52 3.60 -3.79
N VAL A 193 -8.71 3.73 -2.76
CA VAL A 193 -9.05 4.45 -1.52
C VAL A 193 -8.38 5.82 -1.57
N ARG A 194 -9.17 6.89 -1.49
CA ARG A 194 -8.63 8.24 -1.44
C ARG A 194 -8.11 8.56 -0.06
N THR A 195 -6.83 8.86 0.03
CA THR A 195 -6.21 9.43 1.23
C THR A 195 -6.06 10.94 1.08
N ALA A 196 -5.79 11.64 2.16
CA ALA A 196 -5.51 13.09 2.10
C ALA A 196 -4.29 13.38 1.19
N LEU A 197 -3.32 12.49 1.19
CA LEU A 197 -2.04 12.62 0.48
C LEU A 197 -2.14 12.25 -1.00
N THR A 198 -3.01 11.30 -1.35
CA THR A 198 -3.25 10.87 -2.73
C THR A 198 -4.49 11.48 -3.36
N SER A 199 -5.10 12.49 -2.70
CA SER A 199 -6.32 13.16 -3.20
C SER A 199 -6.16 13.80 -4.59
N GLY A 200 -4.93 14.17 -4.97
CA GLY A 200 -4.58 14.68 -6.30
C GLY A 200 -4.23 13.61 -7.34
N HIS A 201 -4.19 12.33 -6.96
CA HIS A 201 -3.87 11.25 -7.89
C HIS A 201 -5.06 10.93 -8.79
N ASP A 202 -4.75 10.56 -10.05
CA ASP A 202 -5.77 10.06 -10.97
C ASP A 202 -6.09 8.60 -10.66
N HIS A 203 -7.31 8.36 -10.21
CA HIS A 203 -7.85 7.03 -9.93
C HIS A 203 -8.88 6.58 -10.97
N ALA A 204 -8.98 7.25 -12.13
CA ALA A 204 -10.02 6.98 -13.13
C ALA A 204 -9.99 5.55 -13.68
N ALA A 205 -8.82 4.89 -13.66
CA ALA A 205 -8.67 3.50 -14.09
C ALA A 205 -9.20 2.49 -13.06
N ALA A 206 -9.44 2.88 -11.80
CA ALA A 206 -9.95 1.98 -10.78
C ALA A 206 -11.39 1.55 -11.07
N THR A 207 -11.71 0.28 -10.76
CA THR A 207 -13.07 -0.27 -10.89
C THR A 207 -14.07 0.44 -9.96
N LEU A 208 -13.60 0.87 -8.80
CA LEU A 208 -14.35 1.63 -7.80
C LEU A 208 -13.39 2.57 -7.07
N THR A 209 -13.86 3.77 -6.72
CA THR A 209 -13.14 4.68 -5.83
C THR A 209 -13.99 4.96 -4.60
N VAL A 210 -13.37 4.87 -3.41
CA VAL A 210 -13.99 5.13 -2.09
C VAL A 210 -13.16 6.14 -1.30
N GLY A 211 -13.75 6.77 -0.30
CA GLY A 211 -13.07 7.71 0.59
C GLY A 211 -12.41 7.02 1.79
N SER A 212 -12.80 5.78 2.11
CA SER A 212 -12.28 5.04 3.27
C SER A 212 -12.54 3.54 3.13
N LEU A 213 -11.73 2.71 3.79
CA LEU A 213 -12.01 1.27 3.90
C LEU A 213 -13.32 0.99 4.65
N THR A 214 -13.84 1.94 5.44
CA THR A 214 -15.13 1.81 6.12
C THR A 214 -16.32 1.67 5.17
N GLU A 215 -16.17 2.06 3.91
CA GLU A 215 -17.17 1.90 2.86
C GLU A 215 -17.14 0.50 2.23
N LEU A 216 -16.13 -0.29 2.52
CA LEU A 216 -15.94 -1.63 1.96
C LEU A 216 -16.54 -2.71 2.86
N ASN A 217 -17.20 -3.65 2.23
CA ASN A 217 -17.67 -4.89 2.82
C ASN A 217 -17.69 -6.01 1.78
N LEU A 218 -17.99 -7.23 2.19
CA LEU A 218 -18.00 -8.39 1.28
C LEU A 218 -18.87 -8.18 0.05
N GLY A 219 -20.06 -7.56 0.21
CA GLY A 219 -20.97 -7.30 -0.91
C GLY A 219 -20.44 -6.27 -1.90
N VAL A 220 -19.71 -5.24 -1.43
CA VAL A 220 -19.04 -4.26 -2.30
C VAL A 220 -17.93 -4.95 -3.07
N LEU A 221 -17.05 -5.69 -2.38
CA LEU A 221 -15.92 -6.39 -3.01
C LEU A 221 -16.39 -7.47 -4.00
N ASP A 222 -17.47 -8.18 -3.69
CA ASP A 222 -18.05 -9.19 -4.59
C ASP A 222 -18.56 -8.56 -5.91
N ARG A 223 -19.23 -7.40 -5.82
CA ARG A 223 -19.64 -6.64 -7.02
C ARG A 223 -18.45 -6.11 -7.82
N VAL A 224 -17.38 -5.68 -7.16
CA VAL A 224 -16.14 -5.24 -7.83
C VAL A 224 -15.47 -6.43 -8.53
N ALA A 225 -15.36 -7.57 -7.85
CA ALA A 225 -14.82 -8.80 -8.40
C ALA A 225 -15.57 -9.28 -9.65
N GLY A 226 -16.89 -9.07 -9.70
CA GLY A 226 -17.71 -9.39 -10.86
C GLY A 226 -17.59 -8.42 -12.04
N ARG A 227 -16.92 -7.27 -11.86
CA ARG A 227 -16.71 -6.24 -12.90
C ARG A 227 -15.30 -6.25 -13.50
N GLN A 228 -14.65 -7.39 -13.51
CA GLN A 228 -13.26 -7.45 -14.02
C GLN A 228 -13.14 -6.80 -15.40
N PRO A 229 -12.04 -6.08 -15.67
CA PRO A 229 -11.73 -5.64 -17.00
C PRO A 229 -11.70 -6.86 -17.91
N SER A 230 -12.33 -6.76 -19.09
CA SER A 230 -12.16 -7.75 -20.15
C SER A 230 -10.67 -7.93 -20.38
N SER A 231 -10.22 -9.20 -20.44
CA SER A 231 -8.81 -9.56 -20.65
C SER A 231 -8.16 -8.62 -21.66
N PRO A 232 -6.91 -8.17 -21.43
CA PRO A 232 -6.20 -7.38 -22.43
C PRO A 232 -6.21 -8.16 -23.75
N PRO A 233 -6.31 -7.46 -24.89
CA PRO A 233 -6.20 -8.10 -26.20
C PRO A 233 -4.85 -8.82 -26.26
N GLY A 234 -4.89 -10.13 -26.58
CA GLY A 234 -3.72 -11.00 -26.72
C GLY A 234 -2.79 -10.57 -27.85
#